data_fd59c99ed5c88fe189345ed2bfc08e5a
#
_entry.id   fd59c99ed5c88fe189345ed2bfc08e5a
#
_cell.length_a   1.000
_cell.length_b   1.000
_cell.length_c   1.000
_cell.angle_alpha   90.00
_cell.angle_beta   90.00
_cell.angle_gamma   90.00
#
_symmetry.space_group_name_H-M   'P 1'
#
loop_
_entity.id
_entity.type
_entity.pdbx_description
1 polymer ?
#
loop_
_entity_poly.entity_id
_entity_poly.type
_entity_poly.pdbx_seq_one_letter_code
_entity_poly.pdbx_strand_id
1 'polypeptide(L)'
;MSLLTKSTNKSHHLIKRLCVVNSIEAIELRLTPFRERLTVHPLYQRIRTLGHVRLFMESHVFAVWDFMSLLKVLQRALTCVDLPWVPTPFPVSRRFINEIVLGEESDEYQGRPISHFEIYLEAMEQVKANTRAIRQLVSCAPQGVDMLSFEGVPTAAKEFVETTFRVIHGGSSAAQAAAFAFGREDAIPDMFRSLVRQLNQEMCGELDKFVWYLERHIEVDGDDHGPLSLKMVADLCGDNPALWEEASQAAEEALRARLRLWDGVLTQIGRACGIAH
;
A
#
# COMPACT_ATOMS: atom_id res chain seq x y z
N MET A 1 -48.40 0.78 -34.14
CA MET A 1 -47.97 0.95 -32.75
C MET A 1 -46.81 -0.01 -32.43
N SER A 2 -45.61 0.19 -32.94
CA SER A 2 -44.44 -0.65 -32.52
C SER A 2 -43.10 -0.05 -32.97
N LEU A 3 -42.78 1.19 -32.58
CA LEU A 3 -41.48 1.82 -32.85
C LEU A 3 -40.93 2.63 -31.68
N LEU A 4 -41.62 2.69 -30.53
CA LEU A 4 -41.18 3.49 -29.37
C LEU A 4 -40.54 2.69 -28.24
N THR A 5 -40.53 1.36 -28.28
CA THR A 5 -40.01 0.51 -27.18
C THR A 5 -38.55 0.08 -27.34
N LYS A 6 -37.89 0.31 -28.47
CA LYS A 6 -36.48 -0.08 -28.68
C LYS A 6 -35.45 1.01 -28.34
N SER A 7 -35.88 2.28 -28.18
CA SER A 7 -34.97 3.39 -27.89
C SER A 7 -34.64 3.51 -26.39
N THR A 8 -35.59 3.19 -25.52
CA THR A 8 -35.41 3.31 -24.06
C THR A 8 -34.46 2.27 -23.47
N ASN A 9 -34.38 1.08 -24.08
CA ASN A 9 -33.53 0.01 -23.56
C ASN A 9 -32.03 0.21 -23.88
N LYS A 10 -31.71 0.87 -25.00
CA LYS A 10 -30.32 1.24 -25.31
C LYS A 10 -29.79 2.38 -24.44
N SER A 11 -30.62 3.36 -24.17
CA SER A 11 -30.25 4.48 -23.26
C SER A 11 -30.07 4.01 -21.82
N HIS A 12 -30.91 3.08 -21.33
CA HIS A 12 -30.75 2.49 -19.99
C HIS A 12 -29.50 1.60 -19.88
N HIS A 13 -29.14 0.89 -20.94
CA HIS A 13 -27.90 0.09 -20.98
C HIS A 13 -26.64 0.96 -21.10
N LEU A 14 -26.70 2.09 -21.83
CA LEU A 14 -25.61 3.06 -21.89
C LEU A 14 -25.43 3.81 -20.56
N ILE A 15 -26.55 4.21 -19.93
CA ILE A 15 -26.51 4.86 -18.61
C ILE A 15 -26.00 3.89 -17.54
N LYS A 16 -26.40 2.61 -17.55
CA LYS A 16 -25.82 1.59 -16.66
C LYS A 16 -24.33 1.33 -16.92
N ARG A 17 -23.88 1.35 -18.18
CA ARG A 17 -22.46 1.25 -18.52
C ARG A 17 -21.67 2.51 -18.10
N LEU A 18 -22.25 3.70 -18.24
CA LEU A 18 -21.64 4.95 -17.77
C LEU A 18 -21.59 5.03 -16.23
N CYS A 19 -22.62 4.52 -15.52
CA CYS A 19 -22.60 4.44 -14.06
C CYS A 19 -21.58 3.42 -13.51
N VAL A 20 -21.23 2.38 -14.28
CA VAL A 20 -20.23 1.38 -13.88
C VAL A 20 -18.80 1.92 -14.06
N VAL A 21 -18.59 2.93 -14.91
CA VAL A 21 -17.25 3.48 -15.20
C VAL A 21 -16.76 4.45 -14.11
N ASN A 22 -17.68 5.03 -13.31
CA ASN A 22 -17.38 6.06 -12.32
C ASN A 22 -17.83 5.59 -10.92
N SER A 23 -17.29 4.48 -10.44
CA SER A 23 -17.65 3.96 -9.12
C SER A 23 -16.52 3.12 -8.53
N ILE A 24 -16.58 2.91 -7.23
CA ILE A 24 -15.69 2.01 -6.51
C ILE A 24 -15.76 0.59 -7.10
N GLU A 25 -16.95 0.09 -7.41
CA GLU A 25 -17.15 -1.25 -7.97
C GLU A 25 -16.46 -1.42 -9.34
N ALA A 26 -16.38 -0.36 -10.14
CA ALA A 26 -15.66 -0.39 -11.41
C ALA A 26 -14.14 -0.51 -11.20
N ILE A 27 -13.60 0.20 -10.21
CA ILE A 27 -12.19 0.07 -9.82
C ILE A 27 -11.94 -1.35 -9.30
N GLU A 28 -12.75 -1.85 -8.38
CA GLU A 28 -12.62 -3.20 -7.82
C GLU A 28 -12.63 -4.28 -8.90
N LEU A 29 -13.57 -4.20 -9.85
CA LEU A 29 -13.65 -5.12 -10.99
C LEU A 29 -12.37 -5.10 -11.84
N ARG A 30 -11.82 -3.91 -12.10
CA ARG A 30 -10.55 -3.74 -12.83
C ARG A 30 -9.37 -4.34 -12.07
N LEU A 31 -9.37 -4.27 -10.74
CA LEU A 31 -8.29 -4.73 -9.88
C LEU A 31 -8.34 -6.23 -9.56
N THR A 32 -9.49 -6.89 -9.74
CA THR A 32 -9.69 -8.32 -9.42
C THR A 32 -8.56 -9.22 -9.91
N PRO A 33 -8.09 -9.17 -11.18
CA PRO A 33 -7.02 -10.06 -11.64
C PRO A 33 -5.68 -9.85 -10.93
N PHE A 34 -5.40 -8.64 -10.44
CA PHE A 34 -4.16 -8.34 -9.71
C PHE A 34 -4.24 -8.82 -8.27
N ARG A 35 -5.39 -8.65 -7.61
CA ARG A 35 -5.65 -9.14 -6.26
C ARG A 35 -5.58 -10.66 -6.19
N GLU A 36 -6.22 -11.35 -7.14
CA GLU A 36 -6.14 -12.81 -7.25
C GLU A 36 -4.68 -13.29 -7.35
N ARG A 37 -3.87 -12.67 -8.20
CA ARG A 37 -2.45 -13.00 -8.34
C ARG A 37 -1.65 -12.73 -7.07
N LEU A 38 -1.94 -11.63 -6.36
CA LEU A 38 -1.28 -11.31 -5.08
C LEU A 38 -1.64 -12.34 -4.01
N THR A 39 -2.90 -12.71 -3.88
CA THR A 39 -3.39 -13.66 -2.86
C THR A 39 -2.72 -15.03 -2.96
N VAL A 40 -2.45 -15.51 -4.19
CA VAL A 40 -1.81 -16.82 -4.44
C VAL A 40 -0.34 -16.71 -4.83
N HIS A 41 0.31 -15.58 -4.57
CA HIS A 41 1.68 -15.34 -5.05
C HIS A 41 2.66 -16.38 -4.51
N PRO A 42 3.55 -16.96 -5.37
CA PRO A 42 4.48 -18.01 -4.96
C PRO A 42 5.44 -17.63 -3.83
N LEU A 43 5.67 -16.33 -3.63
CA LEU A 43 6.52 -15.80 -2.56
C LEU A 43 6.12 -16.36 -1.19
N TYR A 44 4.81 -16.42 -0.88
CA TYR A 44 4.30 -16.89 0.42
C TYR A 44 4.68 -18.35 0.71
N GLN A 45 4.78 -19.17 -0.33
CA GLN A 45 5.21 -20.57 -0.19
C GLN A 45 6.74 -20.70 -0.11
N ARG A 46 7.47 -19.67 -0.54
CA ARG A 46 8.94 -19.70 -0.63
C ARG A 46 9.63 -19.20 0.63
N ILE A 47 8.97 -18.37 1.44
CA ILE A 47 9.51 -17.90 2.72
C ILE A 47 9.44 -19.05 3.73
N ARG A 48 10.58 -19.75 3.93
CA ARG A 48 10.68 -20.97 4.77
C ARG A 48 11.81 -20.90 5.80
N THR A 49 12.71 -19.94 5.69
CA THR A 49 13.89 -19.83 6.54
C THR A 49 14.09 -18.39 6.99
N LEU A 50 14.84 -18.20 8.08
CA LEU A 50 15.22 -16.87 8.55
C LEU A 50 15.99 -16.08 7.46
N GLY A 51 16.79 -16.77 6.63
CA GLY A 51 17.45 -16.14 5.49
C GLY A 51 16.47 -15.58 4.45
N HIS A 52 15.37 -16.29 4.18
CA HIS A 52 14.30 -15.80 3.28
C HIS A 52 13.54 -14.62 3.89
N VAL A 53 13.28 -14.63 5.21
CA VAL A 53 12.67 -13.50 5.91
C VAL A 53 13.55 -12.26 5.81
N ARG A 54 14.87 -12.39 6.00
CA ARG A 54 15.81 -11.27 5.82
C ARG A 54 15.71 -10.66 4.43
N LEU A 55 15.78 -11.46 3.38
CA LEU A 55 15.67 -10.99 1.99
C LEU A 55 14.33 -10.30 1.71
N PHE A 56 13.23 -10.83 2.28
CA PHE A 56 11.94 -10.19 2.21
C PHE A 56 11.97 -8.82 2.89
N MET A 57 12.43 -8.75 4.14
CA MET A 57 12.45 -7.51 4.92
C MET A 57 13.36 -6.45 4.28
N GLU A 58 14.52 -6.84 3.74
CA GLU A 58 15.45 -5.95 3.04
C GLU A 58 14.86 -5.28 1.80
N SER A 59 13.86 -5.89 1.18
CA SER A 59 13.12 -5.30 0.06
C SER A 59 11.84 -4.59 0.52
N HIS A 60 11.10 -5.18 1.47
CA HIS A 60 9.80 -4.68 1.90
C HIS A 60 9.91 -3.40 2.74
N VAL A 61 11.00 -3.19 3.47
CA VAL A 61 11.21 -1.99 4.29
C VAL A 61 11.07 -0.68 3.50
N PHE A 62 11.38 -0.68 2.21
CA PHE A 62 11.18 0.48 1.34
C PHE A 62 9.70 0.77 1.10
N ALA A 63 8.86 -0.27 1.03
CA ALA A 63 7.42 -0.11 0.93
C ALA A 63 6.78 0.32 2.26
N VAL A 64 7.38 -0.03 3.40
CA VAL A 64 6.98 0.49 4.72
C VAL A 64 7.32 1.97 4.84
N TRP A 65 8.50 2.37 4.36
CA TRP A 65 8.94 3.76 4.38
C TRP A 65 8.13 4.66 3.43
N ASP A 66 7.91 4.24 2.20
CA ASP A 66 7.22 5.08 1.20
C ASP A 66 5.72 5.22 1.50
N PHE A 67 5.14 4.27 2.23
CA PHE A 67 3.78 4.35 2.75
C PHE A 67 3.55 5.63 3.57
N MET A 68 4.48 5.95 4.47
CA MET A 68 4.40 7.20 5.25
C MET A 68 4.41 8.44 4.37
N SER A 69 5.15 8.43 3.26
CA SER A 69 5.15 9.56 2.31
C SER A 69 3.80 9.70 1.60
N LEU A 70 3.19 8.58 1.19
CA LEU A 70 1.85 8.57 0.61
C LEU A 70 0.77 8.98 1.61
N LEU A 71 0.87 8.53 2.86
CA LEU A 71 -0.01 8.93 3.95
C LEU A 71 0.11 10.43 4.27
N LYS A 72 1.33 10.97 4.29
CA LYS A 72 1.58 12.41 4.56
C LYS A 72 1.06 13.32 3.44
N VAL A 73 1.14 12.93 2.18
CA VAL A 73 0.54 13.74 1.11
C VAL A 73 -0.99 13.77 1.23
N LEU A 74 -1.62 12.66 1.62
CA LEU A 74 -3.06 12.61 1.89
C LEU A 74 -3.44 13.42 3.13
N GLN A 75 -2.64 13.35 4.21
CA GLN A 75 -2.84 14.20 5.39
C GLN A 75 -2.81 15.69 5.02
N ARG A 76 -1.84 16.12 4.20
CA ARG A 76 -1.75 17.51 3.74
C ARG A 76 -2.93 17.92 2.85
N ALA A 77 -3.45 17.02 2.03
CA ALA A 77 -4.58 17.29 1.14
C ALA A 77 -5.94 17.30 1.85
N LEU A 78 -6.13 16.40 2.83
CA LEU A 78 -7.41 16.16 3.50
C LEU A 78 -7.56 16.88 4.85
N THR A 79 -6.44 17.33 5.42
CA THR A 79 -6.41 18.08 6.68
C THR A 79 -5.82 19.46 6.47
N CYS A 80 -5.85 20.32 7.48
CA CYS A 80 -5.14 21.59 7.45
C CYS A 80 -3.98 21.52 8.43
N VAL A 81 -2.75 21.53 7.90
CA VAL A 81 -1.49 21.57 8.68
C VAL A 81 -0.83 22.95 8.64
N ASP A 82 -1.43 23.92 7.91
CA ASP A 82 -0.95 25.28 7.75
C ASP A 82 -1.64 26.26 8.74
N LEU A 83 -1.06 27.44 8.88
CA LEU A 83 -1.57 28.53 9.72
C LEU A 83 -1.99 29.73 8.88
N PRO A 84 -3.13 30.40 9.15
CA PRO A 84 -4.15 30.02 10.15
C PRO A 84 -4.94 28.78 9.74
N TRP A 85 -5.34 27.97 10.72
CA TRP A 85 -6.11 26.74 10.49
C TRP A 85 -7.49 27.02 9.89
N VAL A 86 -7.87 26.21 8.89
CA VAL A 86 -9.23 26.18 8.30
C VAL A 86 -9.68 24.72 8.16
N PRO A 87 -11.00 24.41 8.41
CA PRO A 87 -11.49 23.07 8.23
C PRO A 87 -11.59 22.70 6.74
N THR A 88 -11.14 21.50 6.39
CA THR A 88 -11.29 20.93 5.04
C THR A 88 -12.71 20.35 4.83
N PRO A 89 -13.18 20.19 3.57
CA PRO A 89 -14.58 19.85 3.30
C PRO A 89 -14.99 18.40 3.63
N PHE A 90 -14.04 17.48 3.84
CA PHE A 90 -14.31 16.04 4.03
C PHE A 90 -14.05 15.59 5.47
N PRO A 91 -14.97 15.83 6.44
CA PRO A 91 -14.70 15.58 7.87
C PRO A 91 -14.46 14.10 8.19
N VAL A 92 -15.11 13.18 7.48
CA VAL A 92 -14.93 11.73 7.68
C VAL A 92 -13.56 11.30 7.20
N SER A 93 -13.17 11.67 5.98
CA SER A 93 -11.85 11.34 5.41
C SER A 93 -10.72 12.03 6.18
N ARG A 94 -10.94 13.27 6.67
CA ARG A 94 -10.01 13.97 7.54
C ARG A 94 -9.76 13.22 8.86
N ARG A 95 -10.82 12.74 9.50
CA ARG A 95 -10.72 11.94 10.73
C ARG A 95 -9.97 10.64 10.45
N PHE A 96 -10.37 9.91 9.44
CA PHE A 96 -9.76 8.66 9.03
C PHE A 96 -8.25 8.78 8.81
N ILE A 97 -7.80 9.75 8.01
CA ILE A 97 -6.37 9.95 7.75
C ILE A 97 -5.60 10.30 9.03
N ASN A 98 -6.16 11.10 9.94
CA ASN A 98 -5.51 11.42 11.21
C ASN A 98 -5.42 10.22 12.14
N GLU A 99 -6.40 9.31 12.14
CA GLU A 99 -6.37 8.06 12.90
C GLU A 99 -5.26 7.14 12.37
N ILE A 100 -5.13 6.99 11.04
CA ILE A 100 -4.04 6.21 10.45
C ILE A 100 -2.68 6.85 10.75
N VAL A 101 -2.55 8.18 10.62
CA VAL A 101 -1.30 8.88 10.96
C VAL A 101 -0.93 8.64 12.42
N LEU A 102 -1.89 8.66 13.33
CA LEU A 102 -1.64 8.37 14.74
C LEU A 102 -1.11 6.95 14.95
N GLY A 103 -1.73 5.95 14.31
CA GLY A 103 -1.30 4.56 14.40
C GLY A 103 0.08 4.33 13.76
N GLU A 104 0.30 4.86 12.56
CA GLU A 104 1.53 4.61 11.82
C GLU A 104 2.75 5.36 12.36
N GLU A 105 2.57 6.61 12.80
CA GLU A 105 3.67 7.47 13.23
C GLU A 105 3.93 7.42 14.74
N SER A 106 2.94 7.03 15.54
CA SER A 106 2.97 7.17 17.00
C SER A 106 2.21 6.06 17.72
N ASP A 107 2.31 4.83 17.23
CA ASP A 107 1.73 3.66 17.90
C ASP A 107 2.49 3.33 19.19
N GLU A 108 2.04 2.34 19.93
CA GLU A 108 2.62 1.90 21.19
C GLU A 108 3.07 0.43 21.11
N TYR A 109 4.37 0.21 21.30
CA TYR A 109 4.94 -1.11 21.48
C TYR A 109 5.50 -1.27 22.89
N GLN A 110 4.89 -2.15 23.70
CA GLN A 110 5.29 -2.44 25.08
C GLN A 110 5.41 -1.18 25.98
N GLY A 111 4.43 -0.26 25.86
CA GLY A 111 4.41 0.99 26.64
C GLY A 111 5.33 2.09 26.10
N ARG A 112 5.94 1.92 24.93
CA ARG A 112 6.83 2.89 24.30
C ARG A 112 6.22 3.39 22.99
N PRO A 113 6.02 4.72 22.84
CA PRO A 113 5.62 5.28 21.55
C PRO A 113 6.67 4.99 20.47
N ILE A 114 6.22 4.52 19.30
CA ILE A 114 7.10 4.14 18.21
C ILE A 114 6.31 4.13 16.89
N SER A 115 6.94 4.54 15.79
CA SER A 115 6.34 4.41 14.47
C SER A 115 6.44 2.96 13.95
N HIS A 116 5.51 2.58 13.06
CA HIS A 116 5.57 1.28 12.39
C HIS A 116 6.86 1.10 11.58
N PHE A 117 7.40 2.17 11.02
CA PHE A 117 8.70 2.11 10.34
C PHE A 117 9.85 1.81 11.30
N GLU A 118 9.88 2.44 12.49
CA GLU A 118 10.94 2.20 13.48
C GLU A 118 10.87 0.79 14.07
N ILE A 119 9.67 0.29 14.42
CA ILE A 119 9.54 -1.10 14.90
C ILE A 119 9.89 -2.11 13.81
N TYR A 120 9.63 -1.79 12.53
CA TYR A 120 10.07 -2.62 11.43
C TYR A 120 11.60 -2.68 11.32
N LEU A 121 12.31 -1.55 11.51
CA LEU A 121 13.76 -1.53 11.56
C LEU A 121 14.31 -2.34 12.74
N GLU A 122 13.70 -2.23 13.91
CA GLU A 122 14.07 -3.05 15.07
C GLU A 122 13.82 -4.55 14.82
N ALA A 123 12.73 -4.90 14.13
CA ALA A 123 12.47 -6.28 13.71
C ALA A 123 13.52 -6.79 12.71
N MET A 124 13.98 -5.93 11.77
CA MET A 124 15.08 -6.25 10.87
C MET A 124 16.39 -6.52 11.63
N GLU A 125 16.71 -5.69 12.64
CA GLU A 125 17.89 -5.88 13.47
C GLU A 125 17.82 -7.16 14.29
N GLN A 126 16.66 -7.49 14.85
CA GLN A 126 16.43 -8.73 15.60
C GLN A 126 16.80 -9.96 14.76
N VAL A 127 16.39 -10.00 13.50
CA VAL A 127 16.73 -11.10 12.59
C VAL A 127 18.07 -10.93 11.87
N LYS A 128 18.82 -9.87 12.15
CA LYS A 128 20.11 -9.53 11.51
C LYS A 128 19.97 -9.32 9.99
N ALA A 129 18.89 -8.73 9.53
CA ALA A 129 18.73 -8.26 8.16
C ALA A 129 19.52 -6.97 7.93
N ASN A 130 19.90 -6.70 6.67
CA ASN A 130 20.69 -5.52 6.33
C ASN A 130 19.83 -4.26 6.26
N THR A 131 20.04 -3.32 7.20
CA THR A 131 19.34 -2.03 7.27
C THR A 131 20.11 -0.88 6.63
N ARG A 132 21.33 -1.11 6.10
CA ARG A 132 22.21 -0.03 5.64
C ARG A 132 21.58 0.85 4.56
N ALA A 133 21.03 0.25 3.51
CA ALA A 133 20.49 0.97 2.37
C ALA A 133 19.29 1.84 2.77
N ILE A 134 18.34 1.30 3.55
CA ILE A 134 17.18 2.07 4.00
C ILE A 134 17.56 3.19 4.97
N ARG A 135 18.50 2.95 5.90
CA ARG A 135 18.98 4.00 6.82
C ARG A 135 19.69 5.12 6.07
N GLN A 136 20.48 4.80 5.05
CA GLN A 136 21.14 5.79 4.20
C GLN A 136 20.08 6.61 3.43
N LEU A 137 19.08 5.97 2.83
CA LEU A 137 17.98 6.64 2.15
C LEU A 137 17.28 7.63 3.07
N VAL A 138 16.87 7.21 4.26
CA VAL A 138 16.18 8.06 5.25
C VAL A 138 17.06 9.25 5.66
N SER A 139 18.36 9.04 5.89
CA SER A 139 19.27 10.12 6.29
C SER A 139 19.47 11.18 5.20
N CYS A 140 19.34 10.82 3.93
CA CYS A 140 19.53 11.71 2.78
C CYS A 140 18.20 12.33 2.28
N ALA A 141 17.05 11.77 2.64
CA ALA A 141 15.75 12.23 2.19
C ALA A 141 15.49 13.74 2.44
N PRO A 142 15.84 14.32 3.60
CA PRO A 142 15.66 15.77 3.84
C PRO A 142 16.49 16.68 2.93
N GLN A 143 17.52 16.14 2.29
CA GLN A 143 18.45 16.90 1.44
C GLN A 143 18.00 16.96 -0.03
N GLY A 144 16.88 16.29 -0.38
CA GLY A 144 16.37 16.24 -1.76
C GLY A 144 17.27 15.49 -2.74
N VAL A 145 18.17 14.66 -2.24
CA VAL A 145 19.06 13.82 -3.08
C VAL A 145 18.23 12.75 -3.80
N ASP A 146 18.63 12.34 -4.99
CA ASP A 146 18.06 11.18 -5.67
C ASP A 146 18.24 9.93 -4.79
N MET A 147 17.20 9.66 -3.99
CA MET A 147 17.19 8.66 -2.93
C MET A 147 17.35 7.24 -3.46
N LEU A 148 17.11 7.04 -4.74
CA LEU A 148 17.08 5.71 -5.36
C LEU A 148 18.39 5.38 -6.11
N SER A 149 19.35 6.31 -6.11
CA SER A 149 20.69 6.08 -6.68
C SER A 149 21.65 5.30 -5.75
N PHE A 150 21.25 5.03 -4.50
CA PHE A 150 22.12 4.35 -3.53
C PHE A 150 22.37 2.89 -3.86
N GLU A 151 23.62 2.47 -3.68
CA GLU A 151 24.00 1.05 -3.73
C GLU A 151 23.27 0.24 -2.64
N GLY A 152 22.86 -0.97 -3.00
CA GLY A 152 22.23 -1.92 -2.08
C GLY A 152 20.70 -1.79 -1.98
N VAL A 153 20.08 -0.81 -2.68
CA VAL A 153 18.62 -0.82 -2.84
C VAL A 153 18.23 -1.88 -3.86
N PRO A 154 17.39 -2.86 -3.48
CA PRO A 154 16.93 -3.88 -4.44
C PRO A 154 16.17 -3.24 -5.59
N THR A 155 16.43 -3.66 -6.84
CA THR A 155 15.82 -3.06 -8.04
C THR A 155 14.29 -3.02 -7.95
N ALA A 156 13.64 -4.10 -7.51
CA ALA A 156 12.20 -4.16 -7.39
C ALA A 156 11.65 -3.21 -6.30
N ALA A 157 12.40 -2.98 -5.22
CA ALA A 157 12.06 -2.00 -4.20
C ALA A 157 12.20 -0.57 -4.74
N LYS A 158 13.25 -0.30 -5.53
CA LYS A 158 13.43 0.98 -6.22
C LYS A 158 12.25 1.29 -7.13
N GLU A 159 11.88 0.38 -8.03
CA GLU A 159 10.75 0.55 -8.95
C GLU A 159 9.42 0.75 -8.21
N PHE A 160 9.25 0.10 -7.06
CA PHE A 160 8.08 0.25 -6.22
C PHE A 160 7.98 1.67 -5.64
N VAL A 161 9.04 2.17 -5.03
CA VAL A 161 9.13 3.52 -4.48
C VAL A 161 8.99 4.58 -5.59
N GLU A 162 9.63 4.40 -6.74
CA GLU A 162 9.46 5.29 -7.91
C GLU A 162 8.00 5.38 -8.35
N THR A 163 7.25 4.28 -8.31
CA THR A 163 5.83 4.27 -8.64
C THR A 163 5.02 5.07 -7.63
N THR A 164 5.27 4.89 -6.33
CA THR A 164 4.63 5.66 -5.26
C THR A 164 4.91 7.16 -5.39
N PHE A 165 6.17 7.54 -5.56
CA PHE A 165 6.54 8.97 -5.68
C PHE A 165 6.05 9.62 -6.98
N ARG A 166 5.87 8.85 -8.07
CA ARG A 166 5.20 9.34 -9.28
C ARG A 166 3.75 9.73 -8.99
N VAL A 167 3.02 8.92 -8.24
CA VAL A 167 1.65 9.24 -7.80
C VAL A 167 1.63 10.43 -6.84
N ILE A 168 2.57 10.50 -5.89
CA ILE A 168 2.69 11.61 -4.93
C ILE A 168 2.90 12.95 -5.65
N HIS A 169 3.80 13.00 -6.63
CA HIS A 169 4.18 14.26 -7.27
C HIS A 169 3.31 14.66 -8.46
N GLY A 170 2.79 13.68 -9.20
CA GLY A 170 2.06 13.93 -10.46
C GLY A 170 0.57 13.61 -10.39
N GLY A 171 0.13 12.85 -9.41
CA GLY A 171 -1.27 12.44 -9.27
C GLY A 171 -2.13 13.45 -8.54
N SER A 172 -3.42 13.50 -8.87
CA SER A 172 -4.44 14.19 -8.08
C SER A 172 -4.60 13.55 -6.69
N SER A 173 -5.26 14.25 -5.75
CA SER A 173 -5.60 13.67 -4.45
C SER A 173 -6.47 12.41 -4.58
N ALA A 174 -7.31 12.31 -5.63
CA ALA A 174 -8.08 11.10 -5.93
C ALA A 174 -7.19 9.92 -6.33
N ALA A 175 -6.16 10.15 -7.17
CA ALA A 175 -5.17 9.15 -7.54
C ALA A 175 -4.33 8.69 -6.33
N GLN A 176 -3.90 9.63 -5.49
CA GLN A 176 -3.16 9.35 -4.25
C GLN A 176 -4.00 8.52 -3.29
N ALA A 177 -5.28 8.88 -3.10
CA ALA A 177 -6.23 8.13 -2.26
C ALA A 177 -6.50 6.72 -2.79
N ALA A 178 -6.62 6.56 -4.11
CA ALA A 178 -6.83 5.25 -4.73
C ALA A 178 -5.59 4.36 -4.63
N ALA A 179 -4.38 4.89 -4.85
CA ALA A 179 -3.14 4.16 -4.63
C ALA A 179 -2.97 3.72 -3.16
N PHE A 180 -3.41 4.55 -2.21
CA PHE A 180 -3.46 4.22 -0.79
C PHE A 180 -4.49 3.12 -0.52
N ALA A 181 -5.78 3.36 -0.80
CA ALA A 181 -6.88 2.47 -0.47
C ALA A 181 -6.74 1.08 -1.09
N PHE A 182 -6.48 1.02 -2.38
CA PHE A 182 -6.42 -0.26 -3.11
C PHE A 182 -5.04 -0.89 -3.16
N GLY A 183 -3.98 -0.10 -3.05
CA GLY A 183 -2.60 -0.59 -3.14
C GLY A 183 -1.95 -0.86 -1.79
N ARG A 184 -2.49 -0.32 -0.70
CA ARG A 184 -1.90 -0.40 0.65
C ARG A 184 -2.88 -0.94 1.67
N GLU A 185 -3.99 -0.25 1.95
CA GLU A 185 -4.96 -0.62 2.98
C GLU A 185 -5.73 -1.90 2.64
N ASP A 186 -6.35 -1.95 1.47
CA ASP A 186 -7.25 -3.03 1.09
C ASP A 186 -6.53 -4.33 0.67
N ALA A 187 -5.27 -4.25 0.21
CA ALA A 187 -4.50 -5.41 -0.26
C ALA A 187 -3.63 -6.08 0.83
N ILE A 188 -3.27 -5.34 1.87
CA ILE A 188 -2.31 -5.77 2.89
C ILE A 188 -2.84 -6.89 3.80
N PRO A 189 -4.07 -6.85 4.37
CA PRO A 189 -4.52 -7.84 5.35
C PRO A 189 -4.41 -9.28 4.87
N ASP A 190 -4.83 -9.57 3.65
CA ASP A 190 -4.82 -10.94 3.12
C ASP A 190 -3.41 -11.46 2.82
N MET A 191 -2.55 -10.61 2.31
CA MET A 191 -1.14 -10.95 2.07
C MET A 191 -0.42 -11.25 3.37
N PHE A 192 -0.59 -10.40 4.37
CA PHE A 192 0.08 -10.58 5.66
C PHE A 192 -0.50 -11.73 6.48
N ARG A 193 -1.81 -11.98 6.44
CA ARG A 193 -2.41 -13.18 7.08
C ARG A 193 -1.77 -14.48 6.60
N SER A 194 -1.55 -14.58 5.30
CA SER A 194 -0.90 -15.76 4.72
C SER A 194 0.54 -15.92 5.21
N LEU A 195 1.30 -14.83 5.27
CA LEU A 195 2.67 -14.81 5.77
C LEU A 195 2.75 -15.12 7.27
N VAL A 196 1.91 -14.47 8.10
CA VAL A 196 1.87 -14.70 9.57
C VAL A 196 1.57 -16.15 9.91
N ARG A 197 0.56 -16.77 9.29
CA ARG A 197 0.23 -18.17 9.53
C ARG A 197 1.40 -19.09 9.27
N GLN A 198 2.14 -18.83 8.21
CA GLN A 198 3.31 -19.61 7.86
C GLN A 198 4.47 -19.42 8.83
N LEU A 199 4.76 -18.16 9.21
CA LEU A 199 5.83 -17.83 10.14
C LEU A 199 5.57 -18.38 11.54
N ASN A 200 4.32 -18.34 12.03
CA ASN A 200 3.94 -18.89 13.32
C ASN A 200 4.11 -20.43 13.41
N GLN A 201 4.05 -21.13 12.26
CA GLN A 201 4.23 -22.58 12.23
C GLN A 201 5.71 -23.01 12.27
N GLU A 202 6.62 -22.18 11.78
CA GLU A 202 7.99 -22.61 11.46
C GLU A 202 9.11 -21.93 12.29
N MET A 203 8.83 -20.79 12.98
CA MET A 203 9.89 -19.96 13.57
C MET A 203 9.58 -19.52 15.00
N CYS A 204 9.67 -20.41 15.96
CA CYS A 204 9.43 -20.10 17.38
C CYS A 204 10.46 -19.10 17.94
N GLY A 205 10.05 -17.85 18.26
CA GLY A 205 10.75 -16.92 19.16
C GLY A 205 11.78 -15.93 18.55
N GLU A 206 12.22 -16.12 17.31
CA GLU A 206 13.22 -15.23 16.71
C GLU A 206 12.64 -14.04 15.92
N LEU A 207 11.28 -13.91 15.86
CA LEU A 207 10.58 -12.95 15.02
C LEU A 207 9.54 -12.11 15.79
N ASP A 208 9.65 -11.98 17.10
CA ASP A 208 8.62 -11.37 17.94
C ASP A 208 8.17 -9.98 17.46
N LYS A 209 9.13 -9.11 17.12
CA LYS A 209 8.83 -7.76 16.68
C LYS A 209 8.20 -7.76 15.28
N PHE A 210 8.63 -8.66 14.40
CA PHE A 210 8.07 -8.76 13.06
C PHE A 210 6.67 -9.37 13.09
N VAL A 211 6.45 -10.39 13.92
CA VAL A 211 5.12 -10.97 14.15
C VAL A 211 4.17 -9.92 14.72
N TRP A 212 4.60 -9.17 15.75
CA TRP A 212 3.81 -8.07 16.30
C TRP A 212 3.46 -7.02 15.23
N TYR A 213 4.43 -6.60 14.42
CA TYR A 213 4.21 -5.65 13.34
C TYR A 213 3.12 -6.14 12.36
N LEU A 214 3.17 -7.42 11.97
CA LEU A 214 2.19 -8.00 11.05
C LEU A 214 0.80 -8.16 11.68
N GLU A 215 0.75 -8.60 12.96
CA GLU A 215 -0.49 -8.75 13.71
C GLU A 215 -1.15 -7.40 13.99
N ARG A 216 -0.35 -6.40 14.32
CA ARG A 216 -0.84 -5.04 14.58
C ARG A 216 -1.53 -4.44 13.38
N HIS A 217 -1.00 -4.64 12.17
CA HIS A 217 -1.66 -4.23 10.93
C HIS A 217 -2.99 -4.96 10.71
N ILE A 218 -3.08 -6.24 11.07
CA ILE A 218 -4.33 -7.02 10.97
C ILE A 218 -5.38 -6.50 11.96
N GLU A 219 -4.98 -6.12 13.16
CA GLU A 219 -5.87 -5.62 14.21
C GLU A 219 -6.39 -4.21 13.90
N VAL A 220 -5.50 -3.32 13.42
CA VAL A 220 -5.82 -1.92 13.16
C VAL A 220 -6.58 -1.75 11.85
N ASP A 221 -6.25 -2.52 10.81
CA ASP A 221 -6.95 -2.54 9.52
C ASP A 221 -8.32 -3.24 9.59
N GLY A 222 -8.78 -3.61 10.79
CA GLY A 222 -10.06 -4.26 11.03
C GLY A 222 -11.25 -3.62 10.31
N ASP A 223 -12.44 -4.14 10.52
CA ASP A 223 -13.67 -3.98 9.73
C ASP A 223 -14.04 -2.54 9.26
N ASP A 224 -13.44 -1.48 9.84
CA ASP A 224 -13.79 -0.08 9.56
C ASP A 224 -12.87 0.64 8.54
N HIS A 225 -11.58 0.26 8.41
CA HIS A 225 -10.61 0.98 7.55
C HIS A 225 -10.91 0.81 6.06
N GLY A 226 -11.26 -0.38 5.61
CA GLY A 226 -11.61 -0.65 4.22
C GLY A 226 -12.74 0.26 3.72
N PRO A 227 -13.93 0.26 4.33
CA PRO A 227 -15.03 1.13 3.93
C PRO A 227 -14.70 2.63 3.98
N LEU A 228 -13.90 3.09 4.96
CA LEU A 228 -13.52 4.50 5.07
C LEU A 228 -12.52 4.91 3.99
N SER A 229 -11.59 4.05 3.62
CA SER A 229 -10.64 4.29 2.53
C SER A 229 -11.35 4.40 1.18
N LEU A 230 -12.33 3.53 0.91
CA LEU A 230 -13.15 3.59 -0.31
C LEU A 230 -14.01 4.85 -0.35
N LYS A 231 -14.59 5.24 0.80
CA LYS A 231 -15.32 6.49 0.92
C LYS A 231 -14.44 7.70 0.61
N MET A 232 -13.21 7.73 1.10
CA MET A 232 -12.24 8.79 0.81
C MET A 232 -11.99 8.94 -0.70
N VAL A 233 -11.81 7.83 -1.42
CA VAL A 233 -11.67 7.86 -2.88
C VAL A 233 -12.90 8.43 -3.54
N ALA A 234 -14.10 7.98 -3.13
CA ALA A 234 -15.36 8.47 -3.68
C ALA A 234 -15.58 9.97 -3.42
N ASP A 235 -15.27 10.44 -2.21
CA ASP A 235 -15.38 11.87 -1.83
C ASP A 235 -14.46 12.75 -2.72
N LEU A 236 -13.25 12.27 -3.02
CA LEU A 236 -12.27 13.00 -3.84
C LEU A 236 -12.55 12.96 -5.33
N CYS A 237 -13.11 11.86 -5.83
CA CYS A 237 -13.51 11.74 -7.23
C CYS A 237 -14.79 12.54 -7.53
N GLY A 238 -15.75 12.56 -6.61
CA GLY A 238 -17.05 13.18 -6.79
C GLY A 238 -17.72 12.77 -8.10
N ASP A 239 -18.28 13.73 -8.81
CA ASP A 239 -18.93 13.52 -10.11
C ASP A 239 -17.97 13.68 -11.31
N ASN A 240 -16.66 13.74 -11.08
CA ASN A 240 -15.68 13.98 -12.15
C ASN A 240 -15.16 12.66 -12.76
N PRO A 241 -15.55 12.31 -14.01
CA PRO A 241 -15.13 11.06 -14.65
C PRO A 241 -13.61 10.96 -14.85
N ALA A 242 -12.92 12.08 -15.05
CA ALA A 242 -11.46 12.08 -15.25
C ALA A 242 -10.73 11.69 -13.96
N LEU A 243 -11.22 12.13 -12.79
CA LEU A 243 -10.66 11.74 -11.50
C LEU A 243 -10.90 10.25 -11.20
N TRP A 244 -12.05 9.69 -11.57
CA TRP A 244 -12.33 8.27 -11.45
C TRP A 244 -11.39 7.41 -12.32
N GLU A 245 -11.14 7.82 -13.56
CA GLU A 245 -10.19 7.11 -14.43
C GLU A 245 -8.75 7.21 -13.90
N GLU A 246 -8.33 8.39 -13.46
CA GLU A 246 -7.01 8.61 -12.87
C GLU A 246 -6.82 7.77 -11.59
N ALA A 247 -7.83 7.76 -10.69
CA ALA A 247 -7.86 6.93 -9.49
C ALA A 247 -7.75 5.44 -9.84
N SER A 248 -8.50 4.99 -10.85
CA SER A 248 -8.48 3.61 -11.34
C SER A 248 -7.11 3.20 -11.87
N GLN A 249 -6.45 4.08 -12.63
CA GLN A 249 -5.10 3.84 -13.16
C GLN A 249 -4.07 3.80 -12.04
N ALA A 250 -4.13 4.74 -11.08
CA ALA A 250 -3.20 4.78 -9.96
C ALA A 250 -3.31 3.53 -9.07
N ALA A 251 -4.54 3.06 -8.80
CA ALA A 251 -4.78 1.82 -8.07
C ALA A 251 -4.21 0.58 -8.80
N GLU A 252 -4.42 0.48 -10.11
CA GLU A 252 -3.86 -0.60 -10.93
C GLU A 252 -2.34 -0.57 -10.93
N GLU A 253 -1.71 0.60 -11.11
CA GLU A 253 -0.24 0.75 -11.07
C GLU A 253 0.33 0.37 -9.70
N ALA A 254 -0.35 0.72 -8.60
CA ALA A 254 0.07 0.35 -7.26
C ALA A 254 0.08 -1.17 -7.05
N LEU A 255 -0.96 -1.90 -7.50
CA LEU A 255 -1.01 -3.36 -7.42
C LEU A 255 0.01 -4.03 -8.36
N ARG A 256 0.21 -3.49 -9.57
CA ARG A 256 1.27 -3.95 -10.49
C ARG A 256 2.67 -3.78 -9.88
N ALA A 257 2.93 -2.65 -9.22
CA ALA A 257 4.19 -2.40 -8.52
C ALA A 257 4.38 -3.39 -7.37
N ARG A 258 3.32 -3.71 -6.61
CA ARG A 258 3.35 -4.72 -5.56
C ARG A 258 3.69 -6.11 -6.09
N LEU A 259 3.09 -6.52 -7.20
CA LEU A 259 3.43 -7.79 -7.86
C LEU A 259 4.89 -7.84 -8.26
N ARG A 260 5.42 -6.77 -8.89
CA ARG A 260 6.85 -6.70 -9.26
C ARG A 260 7.77 -6.76 -8.04
N LEU A 261 7.38 -6.11 -6.94
CA LEU A 261 8.14 -6.20 -5.69
C LEU A 261 8.20 -7.64 -5.18
N TRP A 262 7.08 -8.36 -5.17
CA TRP A 262 7.03 -9.78 -4.78
C TRP A 262 7.83 -10.69 -5.71
N ASP A 263 7.72 -10.49 -7.02
CA ASP A 263 8.53 -11.19 -8.04
C ASP A 263 10.05 -10.97 -7.82
N GLY A 264 10.43 -9.73 -7.48
CA GLY A 264 11.80 -9.37 -7.17
C GLY A 264 12.34 -10.09 -5.93
N VAL A 265 11.58 -10.12 -4.85
CA VAL A 265 11.93 -10.87 -3.63
C VAL A 265 12.02 -12.37 -3.91
N LEU A 266 11.07 -12.94 -4.65
CA LEU A 266 11.07 -14.33 -5.04
C LEU A 266 12.32 -14.69 -5.85
N THR A 267 12.73 -13.82 -6.77
CA THR A 267 13.96 -13.98 -7.56
C THR A 267 15.21 -13.94 -6.68
N GLN A 268 15.30 -13.04 -5.72
CA GLN A 268 16.42 -12.97 -4.77
C GLN A 268 16.52 -14.24 -3.93
N ILE A 269 15.41 -14.76 -3.42
CA ILE A 269 15.35 -16.03 -2.68
C ILE A 269 15.83 -17.18 -3.58
N GLY A 270 15.39 -17.23 -4.84
CA GLY A 270 15.80 -18.25 -5.80
C GLY A 270 17.33 -18.25 -6.03
N ARG A 271 17.92 -17.08 -6.22
CA ARG A 271 19.39 -16.92 -6.39
C ARG A 271 20.17 -17.35 -5.14
N ALA A 272 19.71 -16.98 -3.96
CA ALA A 272 20.34 -17.36 -2.70
C ALA A 272 20.31 -18.89 -2.46
N CYS A 273 19.32 -19.59 -3.02
CA CYS A 273 19.21 -21.05 -2.95
C CYS A 273 19.95 -21.78 -4.10
N GLY A 274 20.65 -21.07 -4.99
CA GLY A 274 21.36 -21.67 -6.15
C GLY A 274 20.43 -22.21 -7.25
N ILE A 275 19.16 -21.80 -7.25
CA ILE A 275 18.18 -22.16 -8.28
C ILE A 275 18.25 -21.07 -9.35
N ALA A 276 19.10 -21.27 -10.38
CA ALA A 276 19.05 -20.47 -11.59
C ALA A 276 17.75 -20.80 -12.35
N HIS A 277 17.02 -19.77 -12.74
CA HIS A 277 15.89 -19.88 -13.67
C HIS A 277 16.35 -19.70 -15.10
#